data_02dfbbc24442df380ae279726c948e03
#
_entry.id   02dfbbc24442df380ae279726c948e03
#
_cell.length_a   1.000
_cell.length_b   1.000
_cell.length_c   1.000
_cell.angle_alpha   90.00
_cell.angle_beta   90.00
_cell.angle_gamma   90.00
#
_symmetry.space_group_name_H-M   'P 1'
#
loop_
_entity.id
_entity.type
_entity.pdbx_description
1 polymer ?
#
loop_
_entity_poly.entity_id
_entity_poly.type
_entity_poly.pdbx_seq_one_letter_code
_entity_poly.pdbx_strand_id
1 'polypeptide(L)'
;AWELLFHRMPYAIDGGGNGKSLLVIAGAGGVGSIAIQLARRAGFTIIATASRQDTIDWCMSLGADHVINHRQALGPQLKALGFDSIDAALNLADTDRYWTELGDLLAPLGHVGLIVEPKGELRIGDPYKAKSIGIHWEMMFARPRFRTADMGEQGALLDRVADLLDAGELRGTLTGTLSPINAANLREAHRRLESGTTIGKLVLAGW
;
A
#
# COMPACT_ATOMS: atom_id res chain seq x y z
N ALA A 1 -4.37 0.90 -5.09
CA ALA A 1 -3.62 1.95 -4.36
C ALA A 1 -4.34 3.31 -4.43
N TRP A 2 -4.73 3.74 -5.63
CA TRP A 2 -5.47 5.00 -5.83
C TRP A 2 -6.81 4.99 -5.11
N GLU A 3 -7.62 3.96 -5.35
CA GLU A 3 -8.94 3.86 -4.73
C GLU A 3 -8.86 3.85 -3.20
N LEU A 4 -7.92 3.10 -2.64
CA LEU A 4 -7.74 3.04 -1.19
C LEU A 4 -7.38 4.41 -0.61
N LEU A 5 -6.40 5.11 -1.19
CA LEU A 5 -5.93 6.40 -0.69
C LEU A 5 -6.95 7.54 -0.90
N PHE A 6 -7.58 7.61 -2.08
CA PHE A 6 -8.29 8.80 -2.52
C PHE A 6 -9.81 8.62 -2.68
N HIS A 7 -10.31 7.38 -2.71
CA HIS A 7 -11.75 7.12 -2.81
C HIS A 7 -12.33 6.49 -1.54
N ARG A 8 -11.50 5.76 -0.76
CA ARG A 8 -11.95 5.13 0.50
C ARG A 8 -11.50 5.93 1.72
N MET A 9 -10.23 6.28 1.78
CA MET A 9 -9.71 7.17 2.80
C MET A 9 -9.97 8.64 2.40
N PRO A 10 -10.07 9.58 3.35
CA PRO A 10 -10.48 10.96 3.09
C PRO A 10 -9.33 11.86 2.63
N TYR A 11 -8.49 11.39 1.73
CA TYR A 11 -7.35 12.15 1.24
C TYR A 11 -7.53 12.58 -0.23
N ALA A 12 -7.03 13.75 -0.57
CA ALA A 12 -6.93 14.20 -1.94
C ALA A 12 -5.51 13.95 -2.49
N ILE A 13 -5.43 13.67 -3.79
CA ILE A 13 -4.13 13.44 -4.44
C ILE A 13 -3.24 14.67 -4.44
N ASP A 14 -3.83 15.86 -4.49
CA ASP A 14 -3.12 17.12 -4.48
C ASP A 14 -3.18 17.73 -3.06
N GLY A 15 -2.14 17.44 -2.26
CA GLY A 15 -1.94 18.03 -0.93
C GLY A 15 -2.75 17.45 0.22
N GLY A 16 -3.58 16.42 0.00
CA GLY A 16 -4.40 15.83 1.06
C GLY A 16 -3.62 15.14 2.18
N GLY A 17 -2.34 14.86 1.95
CA GLY A 17 -1.40 14.30 2.92
C GLY A 17 -0.47 15.32 3.59
N ASN A 18 -0.55 16.60 3.23
CA ASN A 18 0.35 17.61 3.77
C ASN A 18 0.34 17.64 5.31
N GLY A 19 1.53 17.54 5.91
CA GLY A 19 1.72 17.50 7.35
C GLY A 19 1.27 16.21 8.03
N LYS A 20 0.94 15.17 7.28
CA LYS A 20 0.49 13.87 7.79
C LYS A 20 1.50 12.77 7.50
N SER A 21 1.55 11.79 8.40
CA SER A 21 2.37 10.59 8.29
C SER A 21 1.56 9.41 7.75
N LEU A 22 2.17 8.61 6.86
CA LEU A 22 1.59 7.41 6.29
C LEU A 22 2.54 6.22 6.45
N LEU A 23 2.10 5.18 7.15
CA LEU A 23 2.80 3.90 7.21
C LEU A 23 2.31 3.00 6.06
N VAL A 24 3.23 2.50 5.23
CA VAL A 24 2.92 1.57 4.13
C VAL A 24 3.53 0.20 4.43
N ILE A 25 2.71 -0.75 4.89
CA ILE A 25 3.13 -2.13 5.13
C ILE A 25 3.24 -2.87 3.79
N ALA A 26 4.34 -3.60 3.59
CA ALA A 26 4.73 -4.23 2.33
C ALA A 26 4.99 -3.20 1.20
N GLY A 27 5.77 -2.16 1.51
CA GLY A 27 6.07 -1.06 0.60
C GLY A 27 6.68 -1.47 -0.73
N ALA A 28 7.51 -2.51 -0.77
CA ALA A 28 8.15 -3.01 -2.00
C ALA A 28 7.25 -3.90 -2.86
N GLY A 29 6.06 -4.27 -2.39
CA GLY A 29 5.10 -5.07 -3.15
C GLY A 29 4.42 -4.29 -4.29
N GLY A 30 3.64 -4.99 -5.11
CA GLY A 30 3.01 -4.38 -6.28
C GLY A 30 2.08 -3.20 -5.97
N VAL A 31 1.27 -3.27 -4.90
CA VAL A 31 0.41 -2.16 -4.48
C VAL A 31 1.22 -1.10 -3.72
N GLY A 32 2.12 -1.52 -2.81
CA GLY A 32 2.95 -0.62 -2.03
C GLY A 32 3.83 0.29 -2.89
N SER A 33 4.40 -0.25 -3.97
CA SER A 33 5.25 0.50 -4.90
C SER A 33 4.52 1.67 -5.59
N ILE A 34 3.24 1.52 -5.90
CA ILE A 34 2.42 2.60 -6.44
C ILE A 34 1.92 3.51 -5.31
N ALA A 35 1.51 2.93 -4.17
CA ALA A 35 1.00 3.69 -3.03
C ALA A 35 2.02 4.69 -2.50
N ILE A 36 3.30 4.33 -2.41
CA ILE A 36 4.39 5.23 -2.01
C ILE A 36 4.45 6.45 -2.94
N GLN A 37 4.45 6.25 -4.24
CA GLN A 37 4.54 7.33 -5.21
C GLN A 37 3.31 8.26 -5.17
N LEU A 38 2.11 7.69 -5.09
CA LEU A 38 0.87 8.45 -4.97
C LEU A 38 0.81 9.24 -3.65
N ALA A 39 1.23 8.62 -2.54
CA ALA A 39 1.30 9.28 -1.24
C ALA A 39 2.34 10.42 -1.22
N ARG A 40 3.49 10.23 -1.90
CA ARG A 40 4.49 11.29 -2.08
C ARG A 40 3.90 12.49 -2.80
N ARG A 41 3.18 12.26 -3.90
CA ARG A 41 2.48 13.32 -4.62
C ARG A 41 1.43 14.02 -3.74
N ALA A 42 0.71 13.26 -2.92
CA ALA A 42 -0.28 13.82 -1.99
C ALA A 42 0.35 14.59 -0.81
N GLY A 43 1.67 14.57 -0.64
CA GLY A 43 2.39 15.34 0.38
C GLY A 43 2.56 14.66 1.73
N PHE A 44 2.36 13.34 1.82
CA PHE A 44 2.61 12.60 3.06
C PHE A 44 4.11 12.50 3.37
N THR A 45 4.42 12.46 4.68
CA THR A 45 5.65 11.85 5.17
C THR A 45 5.46 10.33 5.20
N ILE A 46 6.25 9.59 4.41
CA ILE A 46 6.01 8.18 4.12
C ILE A 46 7.00 7.31 4.86
N ILE A 47 6.49 6.39 5.70
CA ILE A 47 7.25 5.33 6.33
C ILE A 47 6.86 4.00 5.66
N ALA A 48 7.76 3.39 4.91
CA ALA A 48 7.51 2.08 4.31
C ALA A 48 8.08 0.96 5.17
N THR A 49 7.54 -0.25 5.03
CA THR A 49 8.16 -1.42 5.66
C THR A 49 8.86 -2.30 4.63
N ALA A 50 10.11 -2.64 4.91
CA ALA A 50 10.92 -3.60 4.17
C ALA A 50 11.93 -4.27 5.11
N SER A 51 12.53 -5.41 4.70
CA SER A 51 13.47 -6.15 5.57
C SER A 51 14.75 -6.61 4.88
N ARG A 52 14.89 -6.41 3.57
CA ARG A 52 16.08 -6.71 2.78
C ARG A 52 16.58 -5.43 2.14
N GLN A 53 17.87 -5.31 1.91
CA GLN A 53 18.49 -4.10 1.37
C GLN A 53 17.88 -3.71 0.02
N ASP A 54 17.68 -4.67 -0.89
CA ASP A 54 17.06 -4.46 -2.20
C ASP A 54 15.65 -3.86 -2.10
N THR A 55 14.86 -4.32 -1.12
CA THR A 55 13.49 -3.79 -0.88
C THR A 55 13.51 -2.44 -0.18
N ILE A 56 14.50 -2.17 0.66
CA ILE A 56 14.71 -0.86 1.29
C ILE A 56 15.06 0.18 0.22
N ASP A 57 16.06 -0.12 -0.60
CA ASP A 57 16.51 0.76 -1.69
C ASP A 57 15.37 1.03 -2.69
N TRP A 58 14.56 0.01 -2.98
CA TRP A 58 13.39 0.15 -3.82
C TRP A 58 12.38 1.14 -3.24
N CYS A 59 11.97 0.97 -1.97
CA CYS A 59 11.01 1.88 -1.32
C CYS A 59 11.53 3.32 -1.28
N MET A 60 12.82 3.51 -0.92
CA MET A 60 13.45 4.82 -0.90
C MET A 60 13.46 5.46 -2.30
N SER A 61 13.81 4.68 -3.34
CA SER A 61 13.82 5.15 -4.71
C SER A 61 12.45 5.55 -5.27
N LEU A 62 11.36 5.08 -4.66
CA LEU A 62 9.98 5.43 -4.99
C LEU A 62 9.46 6.63 -4.21
N GLY A 63 10.22 7.14 -3.25
CA GLY A 63 9.89 8.34 -2.49
C GLY A 63 9.44 8.12 -1.06
N ALA A 64 9.72 6.96 -0.46
CA ALA A 64 9.58 6.79 0.98
C ALA A 64 10.62 7.68 1.70
N ASP A 65 10.21 8.37 2.77
CA ASP A 65 11.10 9.19 3.59
C ASP A 65 11.87 8.32 4.60
N HIS A 66 11.23 7.24 5.07
CA HIS A 66 11.81 6.28 6.00
C HIS A 66 11.43 4.86 5.63
N VAL A 67 12.30 3.91 6.00
CA VAL A 67 12.00 2.47 5.88
C VAL A 67 12.31 1.79 7.21
N ILE A 68 11.34 1.03 7.72
CA ILE A 68 11.46 0.26 8.96
C ILE A 68 11.30 -1.24 8.68
N ASN A 69 11.85 -2.06 9.57
CA ASN A 69 11.89 -3.51 9.38
C ASN A 69 10.61 -4.18 9.94
N HIS A 70 9.78 -4.72 9.05
CA HIS A 70 8.54 -5.42 9.43
C HIS A 70 8.75 -6.75 10.17
N ARG A 71 10.00 -7.24 10.32
CA ARG A 71 10.32 -8.43 11.12
C ARG A 71 10.49 -8.11 12.60
N GLN A 72 10.50 -6.83 12.96
CA GLN A 72 10.59 -6.32 14.31
C GLN A 72 9.31 -5.54 14.64
N ALA A 73 9.06 -5.28 15.92
CA ALA A 73 7.96 -4.41 16.35
C ALA A 73 8.10 -3.03 15.69
N LEU A 74 6.99 -2.51 15.16
CA LEU A 74 6.99 -1.25 14.40
C LEU A 74 7.07 -0.05 15.33
N GLY A 75 6.39 -0.09 16.48
CA GLY A 75 6.29 1.01 17.43
C GLY A 75 7.63 1.57 17.88
N PRO A 76 8.57 0.75 18.40
CA PRO A 76 9.90 1.23 18.80
C PRO A 76 10.69 1.88 17.67
N GLN A 77 10.55 1.38 16.44
CA GLN A 77 11.22 1.94 15.26
C GLN A 77 10.61 3.28 14.86
N LEU A 78 9.29 3.42 14.87
CA LEU A 78 8.60 4.68 14.62
C LEU A 78 9.01 5.73 15.65
N LYS A 79 9.05 5.35 16.93
CA LYS A 79 9.49 6.25 18.01
C LYS A 79 10.95 6.72 17.83
N ALA A 80 11.83 5.83 17.38
CA ALA A 80 13.22 6.21 17.08
C ALA A 80 13.34 7.20 15.92
N LEU A 81 12.35 7.24 15.01
CA LEU A 81 12.23 8.22 13.93
C LEU A 81 11.50 9.51 14.35
N GLY A 82 11.05 9.61 15.61
CA GLY A 82 10.35 10.78 16.13
C GLY A 82 8.82 10.73 15.97
N PHE A 83 8.24 9.59 15.60
CA PHE A 83 6.79 9.41 15.50
C PHE A 83 6.25 8.73 16.76
N ASP A 84 5.52 9.48 17.59
CA ASP A 84 4.78 8.91 18.72
C ASP A 84 3.47 8.22 18.25
N SER A 85 2.94 8.65 17.12
CA SER A 85 1.79 8.07 16.42
C SER A 85 1.86 8.40 14.94
N ILE A 86 1.02 7.71 14.11
CA ILE A 86 0.90 7.94 12.68
C ILE A 86 -0.53 8.30 12.31
N ASP A 87 -0.72 9.19 11.31
CA ASP A 87 -2.04 9.64 10.89
C ASP A 87 -2.78 8.60 10.06
N ALA A 88 -2.04 7.84 9.26
CA ALA A 88 -2.62 6.83 8.38
C ALA A 88 -1.73 5.60 8.24
N ALA A 89 -2.34 4.45 7.95
CA ALA A 89 -1.64 3.22 7.60
C ALA A 89 -2.30 2.51 6.43
N LEU A 90 -1.52 1.96 5.52
CA LEU A 90 -1.94 0.99 4.52
C LEU A 90 -1.39 -0.38 4.89
N ASN A 91 -2.27 -1.30 5.27
CA ASN A 91 -1.87 -2.69 5.46
C ASN A 91 -2.14 -3.48 4.18
N LEU A 92 -1.09 -3.72 3.41
CA LEU A 92 -1.15 -4.33 2.09
C LEU A 92 -0.70 -5.80 2.10
N ALA A 93 -0.51 -6.40 3.29
CA ALA A 93 0.03 -7.76 3.43
C ALA A 93 -0.84 -8.67 4.29
N ASP A 94 -0.84 -8.51 5.60
CA ASP A 94 -1.45 -9.44 6.55
C ASP A 94 -2.25 -8.66 7.59
N THR A 95 -3.58 -8.71 7.46
CA THR A 95 -4.48 -7.94 8.32
C THR A 95 -4.45 -8.45 9.75
N ASP A 96 -4.46 -9.75 9.97
CA ASP A 96 -4.45 -10.33 11.32
C ASP A 96 -3.20 -9.95 12.10
N ARG A 97 -2.04 -10.08 11.44
CA ARG A 97 -0.73 -9.80 12.07
C ARG A 97 -0.59 -8.38 12.59
N TYR A 98 -1.04 -7.40 11.80
CA TYR A 98 -0.78 -6.00 12.12
C TYR A 98 -1.95 -5.29 12.80
N TRP A 99 -3.12 -5.94 12.91
CA TRP A 99 -4.33 -5.30 13.40
C TRP A 99 -4.15 -4.64 14.77
N THR A 100 -3.71 -5.40 15.76
CA THR A 100 -3.54 -4.88 17.12
C THR A 100 -2.51 -3.76 17.17
N GLU A 101 -1.33 -3.98 16.57
CA GLU A 101 -0.24 -3.01 16.58
C GLU A 101 -0.64 -1.70 15.87
N LEU A 102 -1.35 -1.77 14.75
CA LEU A 102 -1.84 -0.58 14.04
C LEU A 102 -2.85 0.22 14.88
N GLY A 103 -3.72 -0.44 15.61
CA GLY A 103 -4.62 0.25 16.53
C GLY A 103 -3.89 1.08 17.59
N ASP A 104 -2.78 0.56 18.11
CA ASP A 104 -1.95 1.27 19.08
C ASP A 104 -1.17 2.44 18.44
N LEU A 105 -0.65 2.24 17.23
CA LEU A 105 0.19 3.20 16.53
C LEU A 105 -0.56 4.37 15.89
N LEU A 106 -1.81 4.17 15.46
CA LEU A 106 -2.58 5.21 14.83
C LEU A 106 -2.93 6.34 15.81
N ALA A 107 -2.82 7.57 15.34
CA ALA A 107 -3.28 8.75 16.05
C ALA A 107 -4.80 8.74 16.24
N PRO A 108 -5.35 9.46 17.22
CA PRO A 108 -6.79 9.74 17.27
C PRO A 108 -7.28 10.34 15.95
N LEU A 109 -8.45 9.89 15.47
CA LEU A 109 -9.04 10.25 14.17
C LEU A 109 -8.19 9.79 12.96
N GLY A 110 -7.21 8.91 13.17
CA GLY A 110 -6.40 8.33 12.10
C GLY A 110 -7.18 7.34 11.24
N HIS A 111 -6.53 6.86 10.17
CA HIS A 111 -7.17 5.98 9.19
C HIS A 111 -6.32 4.74 8.90
N VAL A 112 -6.97 3.58 8.79
CA VAL A 112 -6.33 2.35 8.29
C VAL A 112 -7.01 1.88 7.02
N GLY A 113 -6.21 1.65 5.98
CA GLY A 113 -6.63 1.07 4.70
C GLY A 113 -6.18 -0.39 4.59
N LEU A 114 -7.08 -1.27 4.16
CA LEU A 114 -6.93 -2.72 4.14
C LEU A 114 -7.30 -3.28 2.76
N ILE A 115 -6.51 -4.24 2.27
CA ILE A 115 -6.78 -4.95 1.00
C ILE A 115 -6.78 -6.48 1.15
N VAL A 116 -6.33 -7.00 2.28
CA VAL A 116 -6.23 -8.44 2.54
C VAL A 116 -7.28 -8.83 3.57
N GLU A 117 -8.13 -9.77 3.21
CA GLU A 117 -9.16 -10.30 4.11
C GLU A 117 -8.51 -10.99 5.31
N PRO A 118 -8.97 -10.73 6.56
CA PRO A 118 -8.47 -11.41 7.74
C PRO A 118 -8.90 -12.89 7.71
N LYS A 119 -8.08 -13.75 8.30
CA LYS A 119 -8.38 -15.18 8.46
C LYS A 119 -9.21 -15.45 9.70
N GLY A 120 -9.11 -14.57 10.69
CA GLY A 120 -9.80 -14.63 11.96
C GLY A 120 -10.73 -13.44 12.21
N GLU A 121 -11.33 -13.42 13.39
CA GLU A 121 -12.16 -12.29 13.83
C GLU A 121 -11.28 -11.11 14.25
N LEU A 122 -11.60 -9.92 13.76
CA LEU A 122 -10.94 -8.68 14.17
C LEU A 122 -11.70 -8.02 15.31
N ARG A 123 -11.02 -7.73 16.40
CA ARG A 123 -11.57 -6.93 17.48
C ARG A 123 -11.53 -5.44 17.11
N ILE A 124 -12.71 -4.84 16.91
CA ILE A 124 -12.87 -3.41 16.57
C ILE A 124 -13.23 -2.53 17.77
N GLY A 125 -13.07 -3.03 19.00
CA GLY A 125 -13.19 -2.22 20.22
C GLY A 125 -11.99 -1.28 20.40
N ASP A 126 -11.63 -1.00 21.66
CA ASP A 126 -10.42 -0.21 21.93
C ASP A 126 -9.14 -0.94 21.48
N PRO A 127 -8.16 -0.22 20.92
CA PRO A 127 -8.07 1.26 20.83
C PRO A 127 -8.80 1.90 19.65
N TYR A 128 -9.29 1.13 18.68
CA TYR A 128 -9.93 1.66 17.46
C TYR A 128 -11.14 2.57 17.77
N LYS A 129 -12.01 2.12 18.67
CA LYS A 129 -13.18 2.90 19.09
C LYS A 129 -12.77 4.15 19.88
N ALA A 130 -11.89 4.01 20.87
CA ALA A 130 -11.47 5.13 21.72
C ALA A 130 -10.82 6.26 20.92
N LYS A 131 -10.04 5.91 19.88
CA LYS A 131 -9.37 6.86 18.99
C LYS A 131 -10.24 7.29 17.80
N SER A 132 -11.45 6.75 17.63
CA SER A 132 -12.33 6.99 16.46
C SER A 132 -11.61 6.74 15.14
N ILE A 133 -10.88 5.63 15.02
CA ILE A 133 -10.12 5.30 13.83
C ILE A 133 -11.05 4.92 12.68
N GLY A 134 -10.84 5.53 11.51
CA GLY A 134 -11.49 5.16 10.26
C GLY A 134 -10.90 3.85 9.70
N ILE A 135 -11.75 2.84 9.45
CA ILE A 135 -11.37 1.56 8.86
C ILE A 135 -11.90 1.53 7.43
N HIS A 136 -11.01 1.33 6.46
CA HIS A 136 -11.33 1.42 5.05
C HIS A 136 -10.90 0.15 4.31
N TRP A 137 -11.88 -0.54 3.73
CA TRP A 137 -11.62 -1.68 2.86
C TRP A 137 -11.54 -1.25 1.40
N GLU A 138 -10.60 -1.83 0.67
CA GLU A 138 -10.58 -1.74 -0.78
C GLU A 138 -10.62 -3.12 -1.42
N MET A 139 -11.60 -3.30 -2.28
CA MET A 139 -11.72 -4.42 -3.19
C MET A 139 -11.89 -3.85 -4.60
N MET A 140 -10.86 -3.96 -5.43
CA MET A 140 -10.79 -3.37 -6.77
C MET A 140 -11.95 -3.79 -7.71
N PHE A 141 -12.63 -4.88 -7.41
CA PHE A 141 -13.79 -5.35 -8.17
C PHE A 141 -15.14 -4.95 -7.55
N ALA A 142 -15.17 -4.17 -6.47
CA ALA A 142 -16.41 -3.78 -5.82
C ALA A 142 -17.36 -3.03 -6.79
N ARG A 143 -16.83 -2.03 -7.48
CA ARG A 143 -17.61 -1.23 -8.46
C ARG A 143 -18.23 -2.09 -9.57
N PRO A 144 -17.46 -2.85 -10.36
CA PRO A 144 -18.04 -3.67 -11.43
C PRO A 144 -18.88 -4.84 -10.89
N ARG A 145 -18.49 -5.45 -9.76
CA ARG A 145 -19.22 -6.58 -9.15
C ARG A 145 -20.62 -6.18 -8.71
N PHE A 146 -20.76 -5.01 -8.11
CA PHE A 146 -22.03 -4.51 -7.58
C PHE A 146 -22.70 -3.48 -8.50
N ARG A 147 -22.12 -3.19 -9.68
CA ARG A 147 -22.63 -2.24 -10.67
C ARG A 147 -22.99 -0.90 -10.04
N THR A 148 -22.05 -0.34 -9.27
CA THR A 148 -22.27 0.93 -8.58
C THR A 148 -22.47 2.09 -9.57
N ALA A 149 -23.17 3.15 -9.17
CA ALA A 149 -23.42 4.31 -10.03
C ALA A 149 -22.14 5.01 -10.50
N ASP A 150 -21.05 4.87 -9.73
CA ASP A 150 -19.72 5.45 -10.00
C ASP A 150 -18.75 4.44 -10.66
N MET A 151 -19.27 3.40 -11.33
CA MET A 151 -18.43 2.35 -11.94
C MET A 151 -17.41 2.90 -12.94
N GLY A 152 -17.73 4.01 -13.61
CA GLY A 152 -16.81 4.69 -14.55
C GLY A 152 -15.56 5.30 -13.91
N GLU A 153 -15.56 5.52 -12.60
CA GLU A 153 -14.41 6.10 -11.87
C GLU A 153 -13.14 5.26 -11.99
N GLN A 154 -13.25 3.93 -12.19
CA GLN A 154 -12.06 3.10 -12.42
C GLN A 154 -11.37 3.43 -13.74
N GLY A 155 -12.12 3.69 -14.80
CA GLY A 155 -11.56 4.17 -16.07
C GLY A 155 -10.89 5.53 -15.88
N ALA A 156 -11.61 6.49 -15.30
CA ALA A 156 -11.11 7.84 -15.09
C ALA A 156 -9.81 7.89 -14.24
N LEU A 157 -9.73 7.10 -13.16
CA LEU A 157 -8.50 7.03 -12.37
C LEU A 157 -7.34 6.39 -13.14
N LEU A 158 -7.60 5.39 -13.99
CA LEU A 158 -6.56 4.75 -14.80
C LEU A 158 -6.03 5.69 -15.88
N ASP A 159 -6.90 6.48 -16.52
CA ASP A 159 -6.49 7.53 -17.44
C ASP A 159 -5.60 8.55 -16.71
N ARG A 160 -6.00 8.99 -15.52
CA ARG A 160 -5.18 9.90 -14.70
C ARG A 160 -3.81 9.30 -14.32
N VAL A 161 -3.76 7.99 -14.00
CA VAL A 161 -2.48 7.30 -13.73
C VAL A 161 -1.63 7.22 -14.99
N ALA A 162 -2.22 6.98 -16.17
CA ALA A 162 -1.50 6.99 -17.44
C ALA A 162 -0.89 8.37 -17.71
N ASP A 163 -1.66 9.45 -17.55
CA ASP A 163 -1.15 10.82 -17.68
C ASP A 163 0.05 11.10 -16.76
N LEU A 164 -0.01 10.64 -15.50
CA LEU A 164 1.09 10.80 -14.55
C LEU A 164 2.33 9.99 -14.92
N LEU A 165 2.15 8.80 -15.51
CA LEU A 165 3.25 7.99 -16.03
C LEU A 165 3.90 8.66 -17.26
N ASP A 166 3.10 9.17 -18.18
CA ASP A 166 3.57 9.84 -19.40
C ASP A 166 4.29 11.16 -19.06
N ALA A 167 3.84 11.87 -18.03
CA ALA A 167 4.49 13.06 -17.49
C ALA A 167 5.77 12.75 -16.68
N GLY A 168 6.08 11.47 -16.40
CA GLY A 168 7.20 11.07 -15.56
C GLY A 168 7.02 11.36 -14.06
N GLU A 169 5.81 11.71 -13.63
CA GLU A 169 5.47 11.97 -12.23
C GLU A 169 5.26 10.66 -11.43
N LEU A 170 4.92 9.58 -12.12
CA LEU A 170 4.95 8.22 -11.60
C LEU A 170 5.91 7.37 -12.43
N ARG A 171 6.51 6.38 -11.78
CA ARG A 171 7.40 5.40 -12.40
C ARG A 171 6.73 4.04 -12.44
N GLY A 172 6.86 3.33 -13.57
CA GLY A 172 6.42 1.95 -13.70
C GLY A 172 7.12 1.04 -12.68
N THR A 173 6.41 0.03 -12.20
CA THR A 173 6.89 -0.87 -11.14
C THR A 173 7.25 -2.27 -11.66
N LEU A 174 7.43 -2.42 -12.97
CA LEU A 174 7.91 -3.65 -13.59
C LEU A 174 9.36 -3.91 -13.19
N THR A 175 9.63 -5.09 -12.59
CA THR A 175 10.96 -5.50 -12.12
C THR A 175 11.45 -6.78 -12.76
N GLY A 176 10.59 -7.50 -13.46
CA GLY A 176 10.98 -8.74 -14.15
C GLY A 176 10.00 -9.13 -15.23
N THR A 177 10.53 -9.73 -16.29
CA THR A 177 9.73 -10.31 -17.37
C THR A 177 10.16 -11.74 -17.61
N LEU A 178 9.21 -12.66 -17.69
CA LEU A 178 9.43 -14.04 -18.15
C LEU A 178 8.90 -14.18 -19.57
N SER A 179 9.67 -14.79 -20.45
CA SER A 179 9.30 -14.99 -21.86
C SER A 179 9.80 -16.35 -22.33
N PRO A 180 9.07 -17.06 -23.19
CA PRO A 180 7.70 -16.77 -23.65
C PRO A 180 6.64 -17.10 -22.61
N ILE A 181 5.38 -16.76 -22.87
CA ILE A 181 4.22 -17.21 -22.08
C ILE A 181 4.04 -18.71 -22.32
N ASN A 182 4.35 -19.51 -21.31
CA ASN A 182 4.17 -20.97 -21.34
C ASN A 182 3.97 -21.53 -19.92
N ALA A 183 3.62 -22.81 -19.82
CA ALA A 183 3.36 -23.45 -18.53
C ALA A 183 4.58 -23.45 -17.58
N ALA A 184 5.80 -23.55 -18.10
CA ALA A 184 7.01 -23.54 -17.27
C ALA A 184 7.25 -22.16 -16.66
N ASN A 185 7.18 -21.09 -17.45
CA ASN A 185 7.32 -19.71 -16.99
C ASN A 185 6.17 -19.28 -16.09
N LEU A 186 4.96 -19.78 -16.33
CA LEU A 186 3.83 -19.53 -15.46
C LEU A 186 4.03 -20.16 -14.07
N ARG A 187 4.49 -21.43 -13.99
CA ARG A 187 4.85 -22.06 -12.71
C ARG A 187 5.97 -21.30 -11.98
N GLU A 188 6.97 -20.86 -12.71
CA GLU A 188 8.06 -20.06 -12.11
C GLU A 188 7.56 -18.71 -11.59
N ALA A 189 6.65 -18.03 -12.31
CA ALA A 189 6.02 -16.79 -11.85
C ALA A 189 5.23 -17.01 -10.55
N HIS A 190 4.41 -18.07 -10.47
CA HIS A 190 3.69 -18.44 -9.25
C HIS A 190 4.66 -18.70 -8.10
N ARG A 191 5.68 -19.52 -8.31
CA ARG A 191 6.69 -19.81 -7.30
C ARG A 191 7.36 -18.56 -6.75
N ARG A 192 7.69 -17.59 -7.60
CA ARG A 192 8.26 -16.29 -7.19
C ARG A 192 7.26 -15.48 -6.37
N LEU A 193 6.01 -15.39 -6.81
CA LEU A 193 4.98 -14.64 -6.10
C LEU A 193 4.67 -15.26 -4.73
N GLU A 194 4.53 -16.57 -4.66
CA GLU A 194 4.26 -17.33 -3.44
C GLU A 194 5.41 -17.28 -2.41
N SER A 195 6.64 -17.02 -2.87
CA SER A 195 7.79 -16.82 -1.97
C SER A 195 7.66 -15.56 -1.09
N GLY A 196 6.76 -14.62 -1.43
CA GLY A 196 6.60 -13.34 -0.75
C GLY A 196 7.80 -12.40 -0.88
N THR A 197 8.76 -12.70 -1.78
CA THR A 197 9.99 -11.90 -1.94
C THR A 197 9.99 -11.01 -3.18
N THR A 198 8.94 -11.05 -4.00
CA THR A 198 8.85 -10.29 -5.25
C THR A 198 8.78 -8.79 -4.98
N ILE A 199 9.60 -8.02 -5.68
CA ILE A 199 9.59 -6.56 -5.70
C ILE A 199 8.75 -6.10 -6.89
N GLY A 200 7.91 -5.07 -6.70
CA GLY A 200 7.12 -4.49 -7.78
C GLY A 200 6.22 -5.50 -8.49
N LYS A 201 6.34 -5.57 -9.82
CA LYS A 201 5.53 -6.42 -10.69
C LYS A 201 6.37 -7.34 -11.57
N LEU A 202 5.95 -8.60 -11.66
CA LEU A 202 6.46 -9.59 -12.59
C LEU A 202 5.46 -9.75 -13.74
N VAL A 203 5.94 -9.76 -14.98
CA VAL A 203 5.14 -9.88 -16.20
C VAL A 203 5.58 -11.09 -17.01
N LEU A 204 4.63 -11.74 -17.68
CA LEU A 204 4.91 -12.71 -18.74
C LEU A 204 4.63 -12.05 -20.09
N ALA A 205 5.54 -12.20 -21.06
CA ALA A 205 5.46 -11.59 -22.39
C ALA A 205 5.88 -12.54 -23.51
N GLY A 206 5.33 -12.32 -24.70
CA GLY A 206 5.60 -13.13 -25.89
C GLY A 206 4.89 -14.49 -25.89
N TRP A 207 4.63 -15.02 -27.11
CA TRP A 207 4.04 -16.35 -27.35
C TRP A 207 5.06 -17.22 -28.07
#